data_bd0aaa087174e2c286c839983681840b
#
_entry.id   bd0aaa087174e2c286c839983681840b
#
_cell.length_a   1.000
_cell.length_b   1.000
_cell.length_c   1.000
_cell.angle_alpha   90.00
_cell.angle_beta   90.00
_cell.angle_gamma   90.00
#
_symmetry.space_group_name_H-M   'P 1'
#
loop_
_entity.id
_entity.type
_entity.pdbx_description
1 polymer ?
#
loop_
_entity_poly.entity_id
_entity_poly.type
_entity_poly.pdbx_seq_one_letter_code
_entity_poly.pdbx_strand_id
1 'polypeptide(L)'
;IQTPAAKYEQNGFWSDHWVYILDMVDTYLMVYPEKESHLLWDSAKVPFFMSPAYIKPRSERYVLVPNPDRSGTSTLRVLNAVVSETDTEYSLERYNEMKEIMNSSSYFADHTGAGSIWQRSAKDKDVFKVTIIAKLLMLGTLKFATLDPQGMGIEMEGGKPGWNDALNGLPGLLGSGMPETYECLRLIRYLRSSLEAYAVPHGSNKDSRPVVVPVEFHEFLDTIKGALTVYYSSDQKYDADIEYWTAASNAREQYREAILITFSGD
;
A
#
# COMPACT_ATOMS: atom_id res chain seq x y z
N ILE A 1 5.56 -11.99 10.80
CA ILE A 1 7.01 -11.83 10.99
C ILE A 1 7.23 -10.34 11.17
N GLN A 2 7.57 -9.93 12.38
CA GLN A 2 7.92 -8.55 12.67
C GLN A 2 9.41 -8.39 12.46
N THR A 3 9.78 -7.63 11.47
CA THR A 3 11.18 -7.26 11.30
C THR A 3 11.39 -5.93 12.02
N PRO A 4 12.39 -5.81 12.89
CA PRO A 4 12.67 -4.54 13.57
C PRO A 4 12.86 -3.41 12.57
N ALA A 5 12.21 -2.27 12.80
CA ALA A 5 12.31 -1.08 11.95
C ALA A 5 13.77 -0.66 11.70
N ALA A 6 14.63 -0.83 12.70
CA ALA A 6 16.06 -0.52 12.63
C ALA A 6 16.83 -1.20 11.49
N LYS A 7 16.35 -2.31 10.94
CA LYS A 7 17.00 -2.97 9.81
C LYS A 7 16.68 -2.32 8.45
N TYR A 8 15.75 -1.40 8.40
CA TYR A 8 15.28 -0.76 7.17
C TYR A 8 15.60 0.73 7.08
N GLU A 9 16.44 1.22 7.98
CA GLU A 9 16.79 2.65 8.10
C GLU A 9 17.35 3.24 6.81
N GLN A 10 18.04 2.43 6.01
CA GLN A 10 18.66 2.93 4.78
C GLN A 10 17.82 2.76 3.52
N ASN A 11 16.95 1.74 3.45
CA ASN A 11 16.26 1.35 2.22
C ASN A 11 14.75 1.13 2.36
N GLY A 12 14.17 1.38 3.53
CA GLY A 12 12.78 1.04 3.81
C GLY A 12 12.58 -0.48 3.93
N PHE A 13 11.36 -0.94 3.72
CA PHE A 13 11.02 -2.37 3.71
C PHE A 13 10.96 -2.90 2.27
N TRP A 14 11.18 -4.19 2.11
CA TRP A 14 11.10 -4.84 0.81
C TRP A 14 9.66 -4.79 0.25
N SER A 15 9.56 -4.42 -1.01
CA SER A 15 8.27 -4.15 -1.64
C SER A 15 7.38 -5.39 -1.80
N ASP A 16 7.96 -6.58 -1.76
CA ASP A 16 7.28 -7.87 -1.94
C ASP A 16 6.72 -8.48 -0.65
N HIS A 17 7.04 -7.92 0.52
CA HIS A 17 6.55 -8.46 1.80
C HIS A 17 5.02 -8.49 1.93
N TRP A 18 4.31 -7.71 1.14
CA TRP A 18 2.86 -7.68 1.16
C TRP A 18 2.19 -8.98 0.70
N VAL A 19 2.88 -9.79 -0.14
CA VAL A 19 2.33 -11.05 -0.66
C VAL A 19 2.22 -12.13 0.41
N TYR A 20 3.09 -12.11 1.40
CA TYR A 20 3.17 -13.14 2.43
C TYR A 20 1.93 -13.26 3.32
N ILE A 21 1.11 -12.21 3.39
CA ILE A 21 -0.14 -12.26 4.16
C ILE A 21 -1.10 -13.26 3.51
N LEU A 22 -1.24 -13.23 2.19
CA LEU A 22 -2.09 -14.20 1.48
C LEU A 22 -1.49 -15.61 1.54
N ASP A 23 -0.18 -15.75 1.45
CA ASP A 23 0.47 -17.06 1.61
C ASP A 23 0.20 -17.69 2.99
N MET A 24 0.19 -16.88 4.04
CA MET A 24 -0.17 -17.36 5.38
C MET A 24 -1.65 -17.77 5.47
N VAL A 25 -2.54 -17.02 4.84
CA VAL A 25 -3.98 -17.34 4.76
C VAL A 25 -4.15 -18.66 4.00
N ASP A 26 -3.57 -18.79 2.82
CA ASP A 26 -3.65 -20.00 1.98
C ASP A 26 -3.10 -21.22 2.75
N THR A 27 -1.96 -21.08 3.41
CA THR A 27 -1.35 -22.17 4.20
C THR A 27 -2.26 -22.61 5.34
N TYR A 28 -2.89 -21.67 6.04
CA TYR A 28 -3.84 -21.99 7.10
C TYR A 28 -5.07 -22.71 6.56
N LEU A 29 -5.64 -22.22 5.46
CA LEU A 29 -6.85 -22.76 4.85
C LEU A 29 -6.63 -24.11 4.14
N MET A 30 -5.40 -24.43 3.74
CA MET A 30 -5.07 -25.78 3.27
C MET A 30 -5.30 -26.84 4.37
N VAL A 31 -5.15 -26.47 5.64
CA VAL A 31 -5.36 -27.35 6.79
C VAL A 31 -6.78 -27.25 7.35
N TYR A 32 -7.35 -26.03 7.35
CA TYR A 32 -8.63 -25.71 7.97
C TYR A 32 -9.56 -24.94 7.01
N PRO A 33 -9.99 -25.54 5.90
CA PRO A 33 -10.79 -24.84 4.87
C PRO A 33 -12.12 -24.31 5.41
N GLU A 34 -12.73 -24.99 6.38
CA GLU A 34 -13.98 -24.58 7.01
C GLU A 34 -13.87 -23.35 7.89
N LYS A 35 -12.66 -22.91 8.17
CA LYS A 35 -12.39 -21.73 9.04
C LYS A 35 -12.27 -20.41 8.27
N GLU A 36 -12.44 -20.40 6.96
CA GLU A 36 -12.20 -19.21 6.13
C GLU A 36 -12.99 -17.99 6.61
N SER A 37 -14.29 -18.09 6.74
CA SER A 37 -15.13 -16.99 7.20
C SER A 37 -14.73 -16.49 8.59
N HIS A 38 -14.44 -17.41 9.50
CA HIS A 38 -13.98 -17.07 10.85
C HIS A 38 -12.61 -16.39 10.82
N LEU A 39 -11.66 -16.92 10.05
CA LEU A 39 -10.33 -16.33 9.92
C LEU A 39 -10.40 -14.89 9.41
N LEU A 40 -11.19 -14.66 8.37
CA LEU A 40 -11.23 -13.39 7.66
C LEU A 40 -11.98 -12.29 8.43
N TRP A 41 -13.06 -12.62 9.12
CA TRP A 41 -13.94 -11.64 9.78
C TRP A 41 -13.92 -11.66 11.30
N ASP A 42 -13.70 -12.82 11.96
CA ASP A 42 -13.89 -12.98 13.39
C ASP A 42 -12.61 -13.22 14.17
N SER A 43 -11.52 -13.54 13.49
CA SER A 43 -10.23 -13.73 14.14
C SER A 43 -9.69 -12.42 14.74
N ALA A 44 -8.57 -12.50 15.43
CA ALA A 44 -7.93 -11.32 15.97
C ALA A 44 -7.66 -10.27 14.90
N LYS A 45 -8.08 -9.03 15.16
CA LYS A 45 -7.78 -7.88 14.31
C LYS A 45 -6.27 -7.64 14.23
N VAL A 46 -5.80 -7.27 13.05
CA VAL A 46 -4.38 -7.06 12.76
C VAL A 46 -4.04 -5.57 12.65
N PRO A 47 -2.90 -5.14 13.21
CA PRO A 47 -2.48 -3.75 13.18
C PRO A 47 -1.78 -3.39 11.86
N PHE A 48 -1.50 -2.10 11.72
CA PHE A 48 -0.65 -1.56 10.66
C PHE A 48 0.69 -1.12 11.24
N PHE A 49 1.76 -1.48 10.54
CA PHE A 49 3.09 -1.04 10.89
C PHE A 49 3.30 0.41 10.44
N MET A 50 3.78 1.25 11.34
CA MET A 50 4.23 2.59 11.03
C MET A 50 5.74 2.56 10.81
N SER A 51 6.19 2.84 9.60
CA SER A 51 7.61 2.94 9.27
C SER A 51 8.07 4.40 9.42
N PRO A 52 9.25 4.66 9.98
CA PRO A 52 9.87 5.99 9.92
C PRO A 52 10.27 6.36 8.48
N ALA A 53 10.45 5.36 7.61
CA ALA A 53 10.69 5.58 6.19
C ALA A 53 9.38 5.64 5.42
N TYR A 54 9.22 6.62 4.55
CA TYR A 54 8.08 6.73 3.64
C TYR A 54 8.53 7.06 2.22
N ILE A 55 7.64 6.88 1.26
CA ILE A 55 7.93 7.12 -0.15
C ILE A 55 7.44 8.52 -0.51
N LYS A 56 8.32 9.33 -1.08
CA LYS A 56 7.97 10.66 -1.58
C LYS A 56 6.86 10.60 -2.64
N PRO A 57 6.05 11.65 -2.76
CA PRO A 57 5.14 11.81 -3.89
C PRO A 57 5.88 11.67 -5.23
N ARG A 58 5.19 11.18 -6.25
CA ARG A 58 5.79 10.92 -7.57
C ARG A 58 6.49 12.17 -8.14
N SER A 59 5.89 13.35 -7.99
CA SER A 59 6.46 14.62 -8.44
C SER A 59 7.84 14.94 -7.86
N GLU A 60 8.20 14.31 -6.76
CA GLU A 60 9.46 14.53 -6.05
C GLU A 60 10.49 13.42 -6.24
N ARG A 61 10.14 12.37 -7.02
CA ARG A 61 11.03 11.23 -7.27
C ARG A 61 11.85 11.35 -8.53
N TYR A 62 11.48 12.22 -9.45
CA TYR A 62 12.09 12.35 -10.76
C TYR A 62 12.32 13.80 -11.11
N VAL A 63 13.43 14.06 -11.77
CA VAL A 63 13.75 15.37 -12.31
C VAL A 63 14.34 15.23 -13.71
N LEU A 64 13.96 16.13 -14.61
CA LEU A 64 14.58 16.25 -15.92
C LEU A 64 15.79 17.16 -15.80
N VAL A 65 16.98 16.60 -16.04
CA VAL A 65 18.24 17.34 -16.01
C VAL A 65 18.67 17.63 -17.45
N PRO A 66 18.95 18.89 -17.82
CA PRO A 66 19.47 19.21 -19.13
C PRO A 66 20.74 18.40 -19.42
N ASN A 67 20.84 17.84 -20.62
CA ASN A 67 22.02 17.11 -21.03
C ASN A 67 23.12 18.10 -21.43
N PRO A 68 24.29 18.13 -20.75
CA PRO A 68 25.35 19.08 -21.06
C PRO A 68 25.94 18.84 -22.46
N ASP A 69 25.88 17.60 -22.97
CA ASP A 69 26.50 17.24 -24.24
C ASP A 69 25.55 17.37 -25.46
N ARG A 70 24.27 17.62 -25.21
CA ARG A 70 23.25 17.73 -26.27
C ARG A 70 22.23 18.82 -25.95
N SER A 71 22.45 19.98 -26.53
CA SER A 71 21.50 21.10 -26.41
C SER A 71 20.08 20.67 -26.81
N GLY A 72 19.09 21.04 -26.02
CA GLY A 72 17.69 20.73 -26.24
C GLY A 72 17.23 19.33 -25.81
N THR A 73 18.10 18.52 -25.22
CA THR A 73 17.74 17.22 -24.66
C THR A 73 17.87 17.23 -23.14
N SER A 74 17.09 16.40 -22.47
CA SER A 74 17.13 16.22 -21.01
C SER A 74 17.23 14.75 -20.67
N THR A 75 17.90 14.45 -19.58
CA THR A 75 18.02 13.12 -19.00
C THR A 75 17.12 13.03 -17.79
N LEU A 76 16.32 11.98 -17.68
CA LEU A 76 15.56 11.69 -16.48
C LEU A 76 16.53 11.24 -15.37
N ARG A 77 16.55 11.97 -14.28
CA ARG A 77 17.28 11.59 -13.08
C ARG A 77 16.31 11.13 -12.02
N VAL A 78 16.52 9.92 -11.51
CA VAL A 78 15.79 9.40 -10.36
C VAL A 78 16.39 10.01 -9.10
N LEU A 79 15.55 10.62 -8.29
CA LEU A 79 15.91 11.11 -6.96
C LEU A 79 15.66 10.00 -5.93
N ASN A 80 16.22 10.17 -4.72
CA ASN A 80 15.90 9.27 -3.64
C ASN A 80 14.39 9.30 -3.35
N ALA A 81 13.71 8.18 -3.62
CA ALA A 81 12.27 8.07 -3.48
C ALA A 81 11.84 7.74 -2.04
N VAL A 82 12.76 7.25 -1.22
CA VAL A 82 12.50 6.87 0.16
C VAL A 82 13.08 7.92 1.10
N VAL A 83 12.25 8.47 1.95
CA VAL A 83 12.68 9.36 3.04
C VAL A 83 12.95 8.52 4.27
N SER A 84 14.10 8.68 4.85
CA SER A 84 14.53 8.03 6.07
C SER A 84 15.06 9.05 7.08
N GLU A 85 15.39 8.57 8.26
CA GLU A 85 15.97 9.36 9.35
C GLU A 85 17.21 10.18 8.95
N THR A 86 17.93 9.72 7.93
CA THR A 86 19.15 10.37 7.45
C THR A 86 18.91 11.44 6.38
N ASP A 87 17.68 11.64 5.95
CA ASP A 87 17.33 12.58 4.89
C ASP A 87 17.04 13.97 5.48
N THR A 88 18.07 14.81 5.57
CA THR A 88 18.03 16.08 6.29
C THR A 88 17.19 17.18 5.62
N GLU A 89 16.81 17.01 4.36
CA GLU A 89 16.06 18.03 3.61
C GLU A 89 14.55 17.84 3.66
N TYR A 90 14.09 16.64 3.96
CA TYR A 90 12.67 16.32 3.89
C TYR A 90 12.10 16.08 5.28
N SER A 91 11.58 17.18 5.84
CA SER A 91 10.71 17.17 7.01
C SER A 91 11.29 16.53 8.27
N LEU A 92 12.37 17.11 8.75
CA LEU A 92 12.81 16.94 10.14
C LEU A 92 11.64 17.14 11.13
N GLU A 93 10.70 18.02 10.80
CA GLU A 93 9.49 18.27 11.57
C GLU A 93 8.60 17.03 11.62
N ARG A 94 8.33 16.41 10.48
CA ARG A 94 7.48 15.23 10.38
C ARG A 94 8.13 13.98 10.98
N TYR A 95 9.43 13.82 10.78
CA TYR A 95 10.21 12.78 11.43
C TYR A 95 10.20 12.95 12.95
N ASN A 96 10.38 14.16 13.45
CA ASN A 96 10.34 14.46 14.87
C ASN A 96 8.95 14.23 15.45
N GLU A 97 7.88 14.59 14.75
CA GLU A 97 6.50 14.30 15.13
C GLU A 97 6.26 12.77 15.23
N MET A 98 6.70 12.01 14.24
CA MET A 98 6.65 10.55 14.29
C MET A 98 7.48 10.01 15.47
N LYS A 99 8.67 10.54 15.69
CA LYS A 99 9.55 10.15 16.79
C LYS A 99 8.97 10.47 18.16
N GLU A 100 8.28 11.59 18.32
CA GLU A 100 7.56 11.94 19.55
C GLU A 100 6.42 10.95 19.81
N ILE A 101 5.64 10.60 18.78
CA ILE A 101 4.62 9.57 18.87
C ILE A 101 5.25 8.23 19.26
N MET A 102 6.37 7.86 18.65
CA MET A 102 7.12 6.64 18.92
C MET A 102 7.67 6.59 20.34
N ASN A 103 8.17 7.69 20.85
CA ASN A 103 8.78 7.80 22.19
C ASN A 103 7.76 8.02 23.30
N SER A 104 6.47 8.23 22.99
CA SER A 104 5.45 8.30 24.02
C SER A 104 5.37 6.96 24.77
N SER A 105 5.32 7.01 26.10
CA SER A 105 5.36 5.82 26.99
C SER A 105 4.26 4.79 26.69
N SER A 106 3.13 5.22 26.16
CA SER A 106 2.03 4.34 25.71
C SER A 106 2.36 3.55 24.47
N TYR A 107 3.33 3.98 23.69
CA TYR A 107 3.73 3.37 22.43
C TYR A 107 4.53 2.07 22.63
N PHE A 108 5.38 2.04 23.65
CA PHE A 108 6.20 0.88 24.00
C PHE A 108 5.50 -0.10 24.93
N ALA A 109 4.39 0.29 25.55
CA ALA A 109 3.64 -0.57 26.46
C ALA A 109 2.88 -1.71 25.78
N ASP A 110 2.73 -1.68 24.47
CA ASP A 110 2.07 -2.72 23.70
C ASP A 110 3.05 -3.85 23.30
N HIS A 111 3.52 -4.51 24.25
CA HIS A 111 3.93 -5.89 24.57
C HIS A 111 4.47 -6.82 23.50
N THR A 112 4.89 -6.39 22.36
CA THR A 112 5.50 -7.31 21.39
C THR A 112 7.02 -7.23 21.37
N GLY A 113 7.62 -6.78 22.45
CA GLY A 113 9.05 -6.87 22.73
C GLY A 113 9.93 -6.53 21.54
N ALA A 114 10.48 -5.36 21.50
CA ALA A 114 11.42 -4.88 20.51
C ALA A 114 10.85 -3.91 19.46
N GLY A 115 10.40 -2.74 19.90
CA GLY A 115 10.34 -1.57 19.03
C GLY A 115 9.37 -1.63 17.84
N SER A 116 8.32 -2.42 17.92
CA SER A 116 7.30 -2.46 16.88
C SER A 116 6.41 -1.25 17.01
N ILE A 117 6.40 -0.45 15.97
CA ILE A 117 5.61 0.76 15.91
C ILE A 117 4.32 0.46 15.17
N TRP A 118 3.17 0.66 15.83
CA TRP A 118 1.86 0.46 15.24
C TRP A 118 1.18 1.79 14.97
N GLN A 119 0.52 1.90 13.82
CA GLN A 119 -0.35 3.04 13.57
C GLN A 119 -1.49 3.11 14.57
N ARG A 120 -1.85 4.32 14.95
CA ARG A 120 -2.89 4.60 15.95
C ARG A 120 -4.09 5.27 15.31
N SER A 121 -5.23 5.12 15.97
CA SER A 121 -6.42 5.91 15.71
C SER A 121 -6.21 7.35 16.20
N ALA A 122 -6.61 8.32 15.40
CA ALA A 122 -6.61 9.72 15.81
C ALA A 122 -7.60 10.00 16.94
N LYS A 123 -8.69 9.21 17.02
CA LYS A 123 -9.80 9.38 17.92
C LYS A 123 -9.46 9.02 19.37
N ASP A 124 -8.95 7.82 19.59
CA ASP A 124 -8.72 7.26 20.93
C ASP A 124 -7.24 7.02 21.26
N LYS A 125 -6.37 7.20 20.25
CA LYS A 125 -4.93 6.93 20.34
C LYS A 125 -4.57 5.46 20.57
N ASP A 126 -5.52 4.58 20.49
CA ASP A 126 -5.28 3.15 20.55
C ASP A 126 -4.67 2.62 19.24
N VAL A 127 -4.04 1.44 19.30
CA VAL A 127 -3.49 0.79 18.10
C VAL A 127 -4.63 0.49 17.13
N PHE A 128 -4.57 1.07 15.95
CA PHE A 128 -5.58 0.86 14.92
C PHE A 128 -5.47 -0.54 14.33
N LYS A 129 -6.58 -1.30 14.37
CA LYS A 129 -6.63 -2.70 13.95
C LYS A 129 -7.85 -2.98 13.09
N VAL A 130 -7.67 -3.74 12.04
CA VAL A 130 -8.75 -4.17 11.14
C VAL A 130 -8.81 -5.69 11.03
N THR A 131 -9.92 -6.22 10.51
CA THR A 131 -10.05 -7.64 10.17
C THR A 131 -9.07 -8.04 9.07
N ILE A 132 -8.78 -9.33 8.94
CA ILE A 132 -7.87 -9.83 7.90
C ILE A 132 -8.42 -9.50 6.51
N ILE A 133 -9.74 -9.67 6.28
CA ILE A 133 -10.34 -9.33 4.98
C ILE A 133 -10.17 -7.85 4.63
N ALA A 134 -10.37 -6.95 5.60
CA ALA A 134 -10.15 -5.52 5.40
C ALA A 134 -8.68 -5.22 5.07
N LYS A 135 -7.74 -5.84 5.77
CA LYS A 135 -6.31 -5.70 5.51
C LYS A 135 -5.92 -6.14 4.09
N LEU A 136 -6.42 -7.30 3.67
CA LEU A 136 -6.19 -7.83 2.31
C LEU A 136 -6.80 -6.91 1.24
N LEU A 137 -8.02 -6.40 1.48
CA LEU A 137 -8.69 -5.46 0.58
C LEU A 137 -7.88 -4.17 0.42
N MET A 138 -7.40 -3.60 1.52
CA MET A 138 -6.58 -2.39 1.50
C MET A 138 -5.26 -2.61 0.76
N LEU A 139 -4.58 -3.73 0.98
CA LEU A 139 -3.35 -4.08 0.29
C LEU A 139 -3.57 -4.30 -1.21
N GLY A 140 -4.61 -5.07 -1.57
CA GLY A 140 -4.93 -5.36 -2.97
C GLY A 140 -5.28 -4.09 -3.76
N THR A 141 -6.11 -3.22 -3.19
CA THR A 141 -6.47 -1.95 -3.82
C THR A 141 -5.27 -1.02 -3.98
N LEU A 142 -4.41 -0.93 -2.95
CA LEU A 142 -3.22 -0.09 -3.01
C LEU A 142 -2.25 -0.60 -4.10
N LYS A 143 -2.05 -1.92 -4.20
CA LYS A 143 -1.19 -2.51 -5.23
C LYS A 143 -1.80 -2.38 -6.62
N PHE A 144 -3.10 -2.58 -6.76
CA PHE A 144 -3.79 -2.35 -8.03
C PHE A 144 -3.64 -0.91 -8.53
N ALA A 145 -3.71 0.07 -7.63
CA ALA A 145 -3.50 1.49 -7.96
C ALA A 145 -2.04 1.84 -8.31
N THR A 146 -1.12 0.87 -8.28
CA THR A 146 0.28 1.04 -8.72
C THR A 146 0.56 0.44 -10.09
N LEU A 147 -0.46 0.10 -10.89
CA LEU A 147 -0.27 -0.31 -12.28
C LEU A 147 0.40 0.81 -13.09
N ASP A 148 1.23 0.41 -14.05
CA ASP A 148 1.85 1.34 -14.99
C ASP A 148 0.81 2.01 -15.94
N PRO A 149 1.20 3.07 -16.68
CA PRO A 149 0.26 3.81 -17.51
C PRO A 149 -0.46 2.99 -18.59
N GLN A 150 0.12 1.89 -19.04
CA GLN A 150 -0.50 0.99 -20.01
C GLN A 150 -1.19 -0.22 -19.38
N GLY A 151 -1.20 -0.31 -18.05
CA GLY A 151 -1.78 -1.43 -17.34
C GLY A 151 -1.08 -2.77 -17.58
N MET A 152 0.18 -2.74 -17.97
CA MET A 152 0.96 -3.96 -18.27
C MET A 152 1.47 -4.65 -17.00
N GLY A 153 1.69 -3.91 -15.95
CA GLY A 153 2.14 -4.46 -14.67
C GLY A 153 2.27 -3.41 -13.57
N ILE A 154 2.57 -3.88 -12.37
CA ILE A 154 2.81 -3.02 -11.22
C ILE A 154 4.10 -2.24 -11.42
N GLU A 155 4.03 -0.92 -11.29
CA GLU A 155 5.19 -0.05 -11.38
C GLU A 155 6.25 -0.43 -10.36
N MET A 156 7.50 -0.44 -10.83
CA MET A 156 8.65 -0.47 -9.96
C MET A 156 8.90 0.93 -9.39
N GLU A 157 9.01 1.03 -8.09
CA GLU A 157 9.32 2.30 -7.43
C GLU A 157 10.84 2.42 -7.26
N GLY A 158 11.42 3.45 -7.87
CA GLY A 158 12.85 3.73 -7.75
C GLY A 158 13.28 3.86 -6.29
N GLY A 159 14.41 3.24 -5.96
CA GLY A 159 14.95 3.23 -4.61
C GLY A 159 14.28 2.25 -3.64
N LYS A 160 13.27 1.48 -4.08
CA LYS A 160 12.68 0.43 -3.26
C LYS A 160 13.33 -0.92 -3.53
N PRO A 161 13.80 -1.60 -2.49
CA PRO A 161 14.33 -2.95 -2.66
C PRO A 161 13.23 -3.96 -2.97
N GLY A 162 13.52 -4.88 -3.87
CA GLY A 162 12.72 -6.07 -4.17
C GLY A 162 13.62 -7.28 -4.30
N TRP A 163 13.06 -8.44 -4.60
CA TRP A 163 13.84 -9.67 -4.76
C TRP A 163 14.80 -9.64 -5.95
N ASN A 164 14.47 -8.89 -6.98
CA ASN A 164 15.34 -8.77 -8.15
C ASN A 164 16.21 -7.53 -8.03
N ASP A 165 17.37 -7.68 -7.40
CA ASP A 165 18.31 -6.60 -7.17
C ASP A 165 18.78 -5.90 -8.45
N ALA A 166 18.81 -6.62 -9.56
CA ALA A 166 19.17 -6.05 -10.86
C ALA A 166 18.16 -5.03 -11.39
N LEU A 167 16.92 -5.11 -10.92
CA LEU A 167 15.83 -4.20 -11.29
C LEU A 167 15.51 -3.17 -10.20
N ASN A 168 16.14 -3.26 -9.05
CA ASN A 168 15.98 -2.29 -7.98
C ASN A 168 16.39 -0.89 -8.47
N GLY A 169 15.52 0.08 -8.25
CA GLY A 169 15.77 1.45 -8.66
C GLY A 169 15.36 1.78 -10.09
N LEU A 170 14.90 0.82 -10.90
CA LEU A 170 14.23 1.16 -12.14
C LEU A 170 12.87 1.82 -11.85
N PRO A 171 12.61 3.03 -12.36
CA PRO A 171 11.30 3.65 -12.22
C PRO A 171 10.25 2.89 -13.03
N GLY A 172 8.98 2.93 -12.57
CA GLY A 172 7.87 2.30 -13.27
C GLY A 172 7.66 2.76 -14.70
N LEU A 173 8.14 3.95 -15.06
CA LEU A 173 8.20 4.43 -16.45
C LEU A 173 9.12 3.58 -17.36
N LEU A 174 10.04 2.83 -16.79
CA LEU A 174 11.02 2.02 -17.51
C LEU A 174 10.85 0.51 -17.27
N GLY A 175 10.00 0.11 -16.34
CA GLY A 175 9.78 -1.29 -16.03
C GLY A 175 8.66 -1.54 -15.04
N SER A 176 8.02 -2.69 -15.18
CA SER A 176 6.92 -3.14 -14.34
C SER A 176 7.22 -4.53 -13.78
N GLY A 177 6.82 -4.76 -12.52
CA GLY A 177 7.05 -6.01 -11.82
C GLY A 177 6.00 -7.06 -12.18
N MET A 178 6.31 -7.97 -13.09
CA MET A 178 5.38 -9.05 -13.48
C MET A 178 5.09 -10.04 -12.35
N PRO A 179 6.05 -10.50 -11.54
CA PRO A 179 5.74 -11.34 -10.38
C PRO A 179 4.76 -10.69 -9.42
N GLU A 180 4.95 -9.43 -9.07
CA GLU A 180 4.03 -8.67 -8.21
C GLU A 180 2.66 -8.48 -8.85
N THR A 181 2.60 -8.36 -10.18
CA THR A 181 1.35 -8.24 -10.93
C THR A 181 0.52 -9.53 -10.83
N TYR A 182 1.16 -10.69 -10.96
CA TYR A 182 0.50 -11.98 -10.77
C TYR A 182 0.01 -12.19 -9.34
N GLU A 183 0.80 -11.78 -8.35
CA GLU A 183 0.40 -11.84 -6.95
C GLU A 183 -0.77 -10.89 -6.64
N CYS A 184 -0.77 -9.70 -7.22
CA CYS A 184 -1.91 -8.78 -7.12
C CYS A 184 -3.17 -9.39 -7.75
N LEU A 185 -3.06 -10.01 -8.91
CA LEU A 185 -4.18 -10.71 -9.55
C LEU A 185 -4.69 -11.87 -8.70
N ARG A 186 -3.80 -12.67 -8.09
CA ARG A 186 -4.14 -13.75 -7.16
C ARG A 186 -4.93 -13.21 -5.97
N LEU A 187 -4.42 -12.14 -5.36
CA LEU A 187 -5.09 -11.50 -4.22
C LEU A 187 -6.47 -10.94 -4.59
N ILE A 188 -6.60 -10.24 -5.72
CA ILE A 188 -7.89 -9.68 -6.17
C ILE A 188 -8.91 -10.80 -6.46
N ARG A 189 -8.48 -11.90 -7.07
CA ARG A 189 -9.34 -13.07 -7.31
C ARG A 189 -9.81 -13.72 -6.01
N TYR A 190 -8.91 -13.87 -5.05
CA TYR A 190 -9.23 -14.40 -3.74
C TYR A 190 -10.24 -13.49 -3.01
N LEU A 191 -9.96 -12.18 -2.97
CA LEU A 191 -10.87 -11.19 -2.38
C LEU A 191 -12.26 -11.23 -3.01
N ARG A 192 -12.31 -11.27 -4.34
CA ARG A 192 -13.58 -11.37 -5.05
C ARG A 192 -14.37 -12.61 -4.62
N SER A 193 -13.76 -13.78 -4.63
CA SER A 193 -14.41 -15.03 -4.24
C SER A 193 -14.90 -15.00 -2.79
N SER A 194 -14.08 -14.50 -1.86
CA SER A 194 -14.45 -14.42 -0.44
C SER A 194 -15.57 -13.40 -0.20
N LEU A 195 -15.51 -12.23 -0.87
CA LEU A 195 -16.57 -11.22 -0.76
C LEU A 195 -17.89 -11.71 -1.36
N GLU A 196 -17.86 -12.37 -2.52
CA GLU A 196 -19.04 -12.99 -3.12
C GLU A 196 -19.65 -14.08 -2.20
N ALA A 197 -18.80 -14.88 -1.55
CA ALA A 197 -19.25 -15.95 -0.67
C ALA A 197 -19.86 -15.46 0.65
N TYR A 198 -19.31 -14.41 1.24
CA TYR A 198 -19.62 -14.04 2.64
C TYR A 198 -20.17 -12.63 2.83
N ALA A 199 -19.83 -11.68 1.96
CA ALA A 199 -20.23 -10.28 2.13
C ALA A 199 -21.52 -9.92 1.37
N VAL A 200 -21.81 -10.60 0.26
CA VAL A 200 -23.00 -10.33 -0.56
C VAL A 200 -24.14 -11.26 -0.14
N PRO A 201 -25.34 -10.73 0.12
CA PRO A 201 -26.49 -11.57 0.41
C PRO A 201 -26.87 -12.43 -0.80
N HIS A 202 -26.89 -13.76 -0.63
CA HIS A 202 -27.35 -14.69 -1.66
C HIS A 202 -28.66 -15.38 -1.23
N GLY A 203 -29.72 -15.19 -2.01
CA GLY A 203 -30.99 -15.88 -1.80
C GLY A 203 -31.62 -15.67 -0.42
N SER A 204 -31.82 -16.74 0.32
CA SER A 204 -32.38 -16.72 1.68
C SER A 204 -31.36 -16.43 2.78
N ASN A 205 -30.07 -16.39 2.46
CA ASN A 205 -29.04 -16.07 3.43
C ASN A 205 -28.98 -14.53 3.62
N LYS A 206 -29.57 -14.07 4.74
CA LYS A 206 -29.63 -12.65 5.11
C LYS A 206 -28.39 -12.16 5.87
N ASP A 207 -27.50 -13.06 6.22
CA ASP A 207 -26.32 -12.75 7.03
C ASP A 207 -25.15 -12.28 6.13
N SER A 208 -25.31 -11.09 5.52
CA SER A 208 -24.17 -10.46 4.88
C SER A 208 -23.19 -9.98 5.93
N ARG A 209 -21.92 -10.24 5.71
CA ARG A 209 -20.83 -9.81 6.61
C ARG A 209 -20.15 -8.56 6.03
N PRO A 210 -20.44 -7.35 6.52
CA PRO A 210 -19.80 -6.15 6.01
C PRO A 210 -18.30 -6.17 6.27
N VAL A 211 -17.55 -5.53 5.39
CA VAL A 211 -16.13 -5.26 5.60
C VAL A 211 -15.99 -3.82 6.09
N VAL A 212 -15.58 -3.68 7.34
CA VAL A 212 -15.35 -2.36 7.96
C VAL A 212 -13.93 -1.93 7.63
N VAL A 213 -13.80 -0.73 7.07
CA VAL A 213 -12.52 -0.13 6.64
C VAL A 213 -12.42 1.31 7.15
N PRO A 214 -11.21 1.86 7.31
CA PRO A 214 -11.04 3.26 7.68
C PRO A 214 -11.60 4.20 6.61
N VAL A 215 -12.08 5.37 7.04
CA VAL A 215 -12.70 6.36 6.16
C VAL A 215 -11.77 6.79 5.03
N GLU A 216 -10.49 6.95 5.31
CA GLU A 216 -9.48 7.33 4.30
C GLU A 216 -9.35 6.28 3.20
N PHE A 217 -9.47 5.00 3.56
CA PHE A 217 -9.46 3.93 2.58
C PHE A 217 -10.75 3.87 1.78
N HIS A 218 -11.89 4.13 2.41
CA HIS A 218 -13.17 4.19 1.71
C HIS A 218 -13.14 5.27 0.61
N GLU A 219 -12.66 6.47 0.93
CA GLU A 219 -12.50 7.57 -0.03
C GLU A 219 -11.54 7.21 -1.17
N PHE A 220 -10.42 6.57 -0.84
CA PHE A 220 -9.47 6.05 -1.82
C PHE A 220 -10.12 5.03 -2.76
N LEU A 221 -10.82 4.04 -2.20
CA LEU A 221 -11.51 3.00 -2.97
C LEU A 221 -12.57 3.58 -3.91
N ASP A 222 -13.37 4.54 -3.44
CA ASP A 222 -14.37 5.22 -4.25
C ASP A 222 -13.74 6.03 -5.39
N THR A 223 -12.62 6.68 -5.13
CA THR A 223 -11.86 7.40 -6.17
C THR A 223 -11.34 6.44 -7.25
N ILE A 224 -10.75 5.30 -6.86
CA ILE A 224 -10.30 4.28 -7.82
C ILE A 224 -11.48 3.71 -8.62
N LYS A 225 -12.60 3.42 -7.97
CA LYS A 225 -13.82 2.95 -8.63
C LYS A 225 -14.37 3.97 -9.63
N GLY A 226 -14.38 5.25 -9.26
CA GLY A 226 -14.79 6.35 -10.14
C GLY A 226 -13.88 6.43 -11.37
N ALA A 227 -12.56 6.38 -11.17
CA ALA A 227 -11.59 6.41 -12.26
C ALA A 227 -11.75 5.21 -13.22
N LEU A 228 -11.99 4.00 -12.68
CA LEU A 228 -12.27 2.81 -13.50
C LEU A 228 -13.58 2.96 -14.30
N THR A 229 -14.61 3.56 -13.71
CA THR A 229 -15.88 3.80 -14.41
C THR A 229 -15.68 4.71 -15.62
N VAL A 230 -14.91 5.77 -15.47
CA VAL A 230 -14.55 6.68 -16.57
C VAL A 230 -13.72 5.93 -17.62
N TYR A 231 -12.72 5.18 -17.19
CA TYR A 231 -11.85 4.40 -18.08
C TYR A 231 -12.63 3.46 -18.98
N TYR A 232 -13.54 2.67 -18.41
CA TYR A 232 -14.35 1.71 -19.19
C TYR A 232 -15.43 2.37 -20.05
N SER A 233 -15.75 3.62 -19.82
CA SER A 233 -16.72 4.40 -20.61
C SER A 233 -16.05 5.13 -21.78
N SER A 234 -14.72 5.16 -21.86
CA SER A 234 -13.97 5.89 -22.88
C SER A 234 -13.78 5.05 -24.14
N ASP A 235 -14.03 5.68 -25.30
CA ASP A 235 -13.75 5.09 -26.62
C ASP A 235 -12.28 5.27 -27.06
N GLN A 236 -11.55 6.19 -26.40
CA GLN A 236 -10.15 6.52 -26.72
C GLN A 236 -9.20 5.91 -25.69
N LYS A 237 -8.74 4.71 -25.94
CA LYS A 237 -7.96 3.93 -24.96
C LYS A 237 -6.68 4.60 -24.49
N TYR A 238 -5.89 5.19 -25.38
CA TYR A 238 -4.60 5.76 -25.00
C TYR A 238 -4.74 6.94 -24.00
N ASP A 239 -5.66 7.84 -24.27
CA ASP A 239 -5.91 8.97 -23.37
C ASP A 239 -6.52 8.47 -22.06
N ALA A 240 -7.43 7.49 -22.13
CA ALA A 240 -8.03 6.87 -20.96
C ALA A 240 -7.00 6.16 -20.07
N ASP A 241 -5.97 5.51 -20.64
CA ASP A 241 -4.88 4.87 -19.89
C ASP A 241 -4.13 5.91 -19.05
N ILE A 242 -3.76 7.04 -19.63
CA ILE A 242 -3.03 8.12 -18.97
C ILE A 242 -3.92 8.82 -17.92
N GLU A 243 -5.19 9.08 -18.25
CA GLU A 243 -6.14 9.69 -17.32
C GLU A 243 -6.39 8.80 -16.10
N TYR A 244 -6.62 7.51 -16.33
CA TYR A 244 -6.77 6.54 -15.25
C TYR A 244 -5.52 6.47 -14.36
N TRP A 245 -4.36 6.30 -14.98
CA TRP A 245 -3.09 6.23 -14.26
C TRP A 245 -2.82 7.49 -13.43
N THR A 246 -3.11 8.65 -13.98
CA THR A 246 -2.97 9.93 -13.28
C THR A 246 -3.91 10.01 -12.08
N ALA A 247 -5.20 9.67 -12.28
CA ALA A 247 -6.19 9.67 -11.21
C ALA A 247 -5.83 8.66 -10.10
N ALA A 248 -5.46 7.43 -10.46
CA ALA A 248 -5.07 6.39 -9.52
C ALA A 248 -3.80 6.77 -8.75
N SER A 249 -2.80 7.34 -9.42
CA SER A 249 -1.57 7.81 -8.79
C SER A 249 -1.84 8.93 -7.78
N ASN A 250 -2.64 9.92 -8.15
CA ASN A 250 -2.98 11.01 -7.26
C ASN A 250 -3.79 10.54 -6.05
N ALA A 251 -4.77 9.67 -6.27
CA ALA A 251 -5.56 9.08 -5.19
C ALA A 251 -4.68 8.29 -4.21
N ARG A 252 -3.73 7.54 -4.71
CA ARG A 252 -2.77 6.79 -3.91
C ARG A 252 -1.88 7.70 -3.07
N GLU A 253 -1.36 8.78 -3.65
CA GLU A 253 -0.53 9.73 -2.90
C GLU A 253 -1.36 10.44 -1.80
N GLN A 254 -2.58 10.86 -2.11
CA GLN A 254 -3.50 11.44 -1.12
C GLN A 254 -3.81 10.46 0.02
N TYR A 255 -4.10 9.22 -0.30
CA TYR A 255 -4.33 8.18 0.71
C TYR A 255 -3.10 7.95 1.59
N ARG A 256 -1.91 7.81 1.00
CA ARG A 256 -0.66 7.66 1.74
C ARG A 256 -0.41 8.81 2.71
N GLU A 257 -0.67 10.03 2.24
CA GLU A 257 -0.54 11.25 3.04
C GLU A 257 -1.51 11.25 4.21
N ALA A 258 -2.78 10.93 3.95
CA ALA A 258 -3.82 10.91 4.97
C ALA A 258 -3.54 9.92 6.11
N ILE A 259 -2.96 8.76 5.81
CA ILE A 259 -2.68 7.72 6.81
C ILE A 259 -1.26 7.73 7.35
N LEU A 260 -0.46 8.71 6.99
CA LEU A 260 0.98 8.67 7.30
C LEU A 260 1.27 8.56 8.79
N ILE A 261 0.49 9.23 9.63
CA ILE A 261 0.68 9.27 11.09
C ILE A 261 -0.40 8.46 11.80
N THR A 262 -1.67 8.71 11.48
CA THR A 262 -2.81 8.09 12.15
C THR A 262 -3.92 7.77 11.17
N PHE A 263 -4.81 6.85 11.55
CA PHE A 263 -6.12 6.69 10.93
C PHE A 263 -7.17 7.50 11.70
N SER A 264 -8.11 8.13 11.01
CA SER A 264 -9.21 8.86 11.67
C SER A 264 -10.15 7.93 12.44
N GLY A 265 -10.31 6.72 11.96
CA GLY A 265 -11.20 5.68 12.50
C GLY A 265 -12.02 5.01 11.40
N ASP A 266 -12.88 4.10 11.81
CA ASP A 266 -13.84 3.35 10.99
C ASP A 266 -15.29 3.86 11.14
#